data_fbbe974d652536d328bec8c9884055f4
#
_entry.id   fbbe974d652536d328bec8c9884055f4
#
_cell.length_a   1.000
_cell.length_b   1.000
_cell.length_c   1.000
_cell.angle_alpha   90.00
_cell.angle_beta   90.00
_cell.angle_gamma   90.00
#
_symmetry.space_group_name_H-M   'P 1'
#
loop_
_entity.id
_entity.type
_entity.pdbx_description
1 polymer ?
#
loop_
_entity_poly.entity_id
_entity_poly.type
_entity_poly.pdbx_seq_one_letter_code
_entity_poly.pdbx_strand_id
1 'polypeptide(L)'
;GECPIMVMAAHSPSDCFDKAFYAGKFALEHMMPVILLTEGFLGNGSEPWKIPSMKDYPSIKAPIVTECEGKFKPYVRDEEKYARQWAIPGTPGMMHRVGGLEKTPEGVISSDPQNHEMMVAARAEKVARAANYIPELEVIGEKEGEVLVVGWGGTFGHLYTAVKEFQAQGKSVSLAHFDYINPLPKNTAEVFSKFKKIIVCELNSGQFAAYLRDKHPQFHYHQLNKVQGQPFIVKDVMDAVNNIL
;
A
#
# COMPACT_ATOMS: atom_id res chain seq x y z
N GLY A 1 -9.74 13.90 -8.42
CA GLY A 1 -10.27 13.11 -9.52
C GLY A 1 -10.16 11.61 -9.25
N GLU A 2 -10.79 10.83 -10.09
CA GLU A 2 -10.82 9.38 -9.97
C GLU A 2 -9.59 8.74 -10.57
N CYS A 3 -8.48 8.90 -9.85
CA CYS A 3 -7.19 8.36 -10.23
C CYS A 3 -6.72 7.36 -9.16
N PRO A 4 -7.21 6.10 -9.17
CA PRO A 4 -6.76 5.08 -8.25
C PRO A 4 -5.28 4.81 -8.48
N ILE A 5 -4.53 4.75 -7.39
CA ILE A 5 -3.09 4.55 -7.41
C ILE A 5 -2.65 3.65 -6.27
N MET A 6 -1.68 2.79 -6.51
CA MET A 6 -1.07 2.00 -5.45
C MET A 6 -0.15 2.88 -4.61
N VAL A 7 -0.28 2.76 -3.28
CA VAL A 7 0.51 3.51 -2.30
C VAL A 7 1.12 2.53 -1.29
N MET A 8 2.42 2.62 -1.13
CA MET A 8 3.22 1.87 -0.16
C MET A 8 3.96 2.85 0.74
N ALA A 9 4.34 2.43 1.95
CA ALA A 9 5.12 3.23 2.87
C ALA A 9 6.27 2.40 3.45
N ALA A 10 7.46 2.97 3.52
CA ALA A 10 8.58 2.38 4.22
C ALA A 10 8.50 2.71 5.72
N HIS A 11 8.92 1.80 6.58
CA HIS A 11 8.83 1.94 8.04
C HIS A 11 10.19 2.07 8.74
N SER A 12 11.29 1.81 8.05
CA SER A 12 12.65 2.01 8.55
C SER A 12 13.62 2.37 7.41
N PRO A 13 14.84 2.87 7.71
CA PRO A 13 15.84 3.16 6.69
C PRO A 13 16.19 1.96 5.80
N SER A 14 16.36 0.77 6.36
CA SER A 14 16.65 -0.44 5.58
C SER A 14 15.45 -0.90 4.75
N ASP A 15 14.23 -0.79 5.30
CA ASP A 15 13.00 -1.14 4.60
C ASP A 15 12.74 -0.27 3.35
N CYS A 16 13.34 0.92 3.28
CA CYS A 16 13.28 1.74 2.05
C CYS A 16 13.79 1.00 0.83
N PHE A 17 14.82 0.13 0.99
CA PHE A 17 15.34 -0.67 -0.11
C PHE A 17 14.32 -1.72 -0.56
N ASP A 18 13.77 -2.47 0.37
CA ASP A 18 12.77 -3.51 0.08
C ASP A 18 11.53 -2.92 -0.57
N LYS A 19 11.00 -1.84 0.00
CA LYS A 19 9.81 -1.17 -0.55
C LYS A 19 10.06 -0.57 -1.93
N ALA A 20 11.27 -0.05 -2.20
CA ALA A 20 11.63 0.44 -3.53
C ALA A 20 11.66 -0.70 -4.56
N PHE A 21 12.22 -1.86 -4.20
CA PHE A 21 12.20 -3.04 -5.05
C PHE A 21 10.77 -3.50 -5.36
N TYR A 22 9.93 -3.66 -4.32
CA TYR A 22 8.54 -4.10 -4.52
C TYR A 22 7.70 -3.07 -5.25
N ALA A 23 7.89 -1.77 -5.01
CA ALA A 23 7.22 -0.73 -5.78
C ALA A 23 7.55 -0.82 -7.28
N GLY A 24 8.83 -1.02 -7.62
CA GLY A 24 9.27 -1.26 -8.99
C GLY A 24 8.66 -2.53 -9.59
N LYS A 25 8.63 -3.63 -8.82
CA LYS A 25 7.99 -4.88 -9.22
C LYS A 25 6.51 -4.70 -9.55
N PHE A 26 5.74 -4.08 -8.65
CA PHE A 26 4.31 -3.79 -8.88
C PHE A 26 4.10 -2.89 -10.09
N ALA A 27 4.91 -1.82 -10.22
CA ALA A 27 4.80 -0.89 -11.34
C ALA A 27 4.98 -1.59 -12.69
N LEU A 28 5.96 -2.48 -12.79
CA LEU A 28 6.27 -3.20 -14.02
C LEU A 28 5.27 -4.33 -14.31
N GLU A 29 4.95 -5.16 -13.32
CA GLU A 29 4.08 -6.33 -13.52
C GLU A 29 2.60 -5.98 -13.71
N HIS A 30 2.13 -4.89 -13.08
CA HIS A 30 0.75 -4.43 -13.20
C HIS A 30 0.57 -3.25 -14.17
N MET A 31 1.66 -2.76 -14.77
CA MET A 31 1.66 -1.61 -15.66
C MET A 31 0.87 -0.43 -15.07
N MET A 32 1.25 -0.01 -13.87
CA MET A 32 0.64 1.10 -13.14
C MET A 32 1.68 1.90 -12.37
N PRO A 33 1.45 3.20 -12.10
CA PRO A 33 2.30 3.95 -11.19
C PRO A 33 2.12 3.43 -9.76
N VAL A 34 3.20 3.47 -8.98
CA VAL A 34 3.20 3.16 -7.54
C VAL A 34 3.84 4.32 -6.82
N ILE A 35 3.18 4.85 -5.79
CA ILE A 35 3.75 5.85 -4.90
C ILE A 35 4.39 5.12 -3.71
N LEU A 36 5.67 5.37 -3.49
CA LEU A 36 6.38 4.96 -2.29
C LEU A 36 6.53 6.18 -1.38
N LEU A 37 5.88 6.11 -0.21
CA LEU A 37 5.98 7.14 0.83
C LEU A 37 7.21 6.87 1.70
N THR A 38 8.07 7.86 1.80
CA THR A 38 9.18 7.94 2.75
C THR A 38 9.11 9.29 3.45
N GLU A 39 9.84 9.45 4.53
CA GLU A 39 9.85 10.71 5.27
C GLU A 39 11.25 11.11 5.74
N GLY A 40 11.40 12.37 6.19
CA GLY A 40 12.68 12.89 6.62
C GLY A 40 13.28 12.16 7.83
N PHE A 41 12.49 11.61 8.73
CA PHE A 41 12.96 10.79 9.85
C PHE A 41 13.68 9.53 9.36
N LEU A 42 13.13 8.83 8.38
CA LEU A 42 13.77 7.65 7.77
C LEU A 42 14.99 8.06 6.93
N GLY A 43 14.89 9.13 6.16
CA GLY A 43 15.97 9.61 5.29
C GLY A 43 17.19 10.16 6.04
N ASN A 44 17.01 10.64 7.27
CA ASN A 44 18.09 11.13 8.15
C ASN A 44 18.47 10.12 9.25
N GLY A 45 17.70 9.03 9.36
CA GLY A 45 17.96 7.94 10.29
C GLY A 45 19.06 7.01 9.80
N SER A 46 19.54 6.16 10.70
CA SER A 46 20.47 5.08 10.39
C SER A 46 20.16 3.88 11.24
N GLU A 47 20.37 2.68 10.65
CA GLU A 47 20.25 1.41 11.36
C GLU A 47 21.27 0.42 10.82
N PRO A 48 21.68 -0.60 11.59
CA PRO A 48 22.48 -1.70 11.07
C PRO A 48 21.70 -2.40 9.93
N TRP A 49 22.33 -2.52 8.78
CA TRP A 49 21.70 -3.15 7.61
C TRP A 49 22.64 -4.15 6.95
N LYS A 50 22.15 -5.36 6.77
CA LYS A 50 22.88 -6.39 6.03
C LYS A 50 22.47 -6.26 4.55
N ILE A 51 23.43 -5.98 3.69
CA ILE A 51 23.20 -5.90 2.24
C ILE A 51 22.57 -7.22 1.77
N PRO A 52 21.34 -7.19 1.23
CA PRO A 52 20.65 -8.39 0.80
C PRO A 52 21.27 -8.96 -0.49
N SER A 53 21.09 -10.25 -0.70
CA SER A 53 21.40 -10.87 -1.99
C SER A 53 20.19 -10.68 -2.92
N MET A 54 20.42 -10.25 -4.16
CA MET A 54 19.36 -10.18 -5.17
C MET A 54 18.75 -11.55 -5.49
N LYS A 55 19.40 -12.65 -5.09
CA LYS A 55 18.85 -14.00 -5.21
C LYS A 55 17.69 -14.26 -4.23
N ASP A 56 17.61 -13.47 -3.15
CA ASP A 56 16.56 -13.58 -2.14
C ASP A 56 15.27 -12.84 -2.57
N TYR A 57 15.34 -12.06 -3.65
CA TYR A 57 14.19 -11.34 -4.20
C TYR A 57 13.53 -12.10 -5.35
N PRO A 58 12.19 -12.02 -5.47
CA PRO A 58 11.49 -12.61 -6.59
C PRO A 58 11.88 -11.93 -7.91
N SER A 59 11.94 -12.70 -8.99
CA SER A 59 12.14 -12.11 -10.31
C SER A 59 10.96 -11.23 -10.71
N ILE A 60 11.25 -10.11 -11.37
CA ILE A 60 10.22 -9.22 -11.93
C ILE A 60 9.79 -9.78 -13.28
N LYS A 61 8.49 -10.10 -13.41
CA LYS A 61 7.89 -10.68 -14.62
C LYS A 61 6.94 -9.67 -15.28
N ALA A 62 7.51 -8.62 -15.88
CA ALA A 62 6.71 -7.67 -16.66
C ALA A 62 6.04 -8.39 -17.86
N PRO A 63 4.77 -8.12 -18.17
CA PRO A 63 4.04 -8.75 -19.28
C PRO A 63 4.47 -8.19 -20.64
N ILE A 64 5.75 -8.41 -20.99
CA ILE A 64 6.36 -7.95 -22.24
C ILE A 64 5.93 -8.88 -23.37
N VAL A 65 5.50 -8.29 -24.49
CA VAL A 65 5.14 -9.01 -25.72
C VAL A 65 6.04 -8.57 -26.87
N THR A 66 6.47 -9.54 -27.66
CA THR A 66 7.32 -9.34 -28.86
C THR A 66 6.61 -9.71 -30.14
N GLU A 67 5.46 -10.36 -30.04
CA GLU A 67 4.62 -10.80 -31.17
C GLU A 67 3.13 -10.78 -30.76
N CYS A 68 2.25 -10.65 -31.73
CA CYS A 68 0.80 -10.73 -31.53
C CYS A 68 0.12 -11.33 -32.75
N GLU A 69 -0.98 -12.01 -32.51
CA GLU A 69 -1.84 -12.47 -33.62
C GLU A 69 -2.70 -11.29 -34.11
N GLY A 70 -2.64 -11.01 -35.39
CA GLY A 70 -3.39 -9.92 -36.02
C GLY A 70 -2.90 -8.53 -35.58
N LYS A 71 -3.83 -7.59 -35.38
CA LYS A 71 -3.50 -6.21 -34.95
C LYS A 71 -3.31 -6.15 -33.44
N PHE A 72 -2.18 -5.59 -32.99
CA PHE A 72 -1.91 -5.37 -31.57
C PHE A 72 -2.96 -4.45 -30.93
N LYS A 73 -3.50 -4.89 -29.77
CA LYS A 73 -4.50 -4.16 -29.00
C LYS A 73 -3.91 -3.73 -27.65
N PRO A 74 -3.34 -2.53 -27.56
CA PRO A 74 -2.52 -2.10 -26.42
C PRO A 74 -3.31 -1.87 -25.12
N TYR A 75 -4.64 -1.82 -25.16
CA TYR A 75 -5.48 -1.57 -23.98
C TYR A 75 -6.31 -2.80 -23.56
N VAL A 76 -6.12 -3.94 -24.20
CA VAL A 76 -6.64 -5.22 -23.70
C VAL A 76 -5.89 -5.57 -22.42
N ARG A 77 -6.61 -6.06 -21.43
CA ARG A 77 -6.13 -6.40 -20.09
C ARG A 77 -6.19 -7.90 -19.88
N ASP A 78 -5.21 -8.43 -19.13
CA ASP A 78 -5.26 -9.82 -18.70
C ASP A 78 -6.35 -10.04 -17.64
N GLU A 79 -6.78 -11.29 -17.47
CA GLU A 79 -7.87 -11.64 -16.55
C GLU A 79 -7.41 -11.71 -15.08
N GLU A 80 -6.13 -11.86 -14.82
CA GLU A 80 -5.59 -12.06 -13.47
C GLU A 80 -5.27 -10.74 -12.77
N LYS A 81 -4.34 -9.97 -13.32
CA LYS A 81 -3.86 -8.71 -12.76
C LYS A 81 -4.63 -7.49 -13.28
N TYR A 82 -5.40 -7.70 -14.34
CA TYR A 82 -6.06 -6.64 -15.09
C TYR A 82 -5.07 -5.62 -15.67
N ALA A 83 -3.84 -6.09 -15.91
CA ALA A 83 -2.75 -5.33 -16.48
C ALA A 83 -2.80 -5.37 -18.01
N ARG A 84 -2.21 -4.35 -18.64
CA ARG A 84 -1.98 -4.32 -20.08
C ARG A 84 -0.62 -4.94 -20.39
N GLN A 85 -0.44 -5.35 -21.64
CA GLN A 85 0.84 -5.85 -22.12
C GLN A 85 1.81 -4.70 -22.44
N TRP A 86 3.10 -4.92 -22.15
CA TRP A 86 4.18 -4.03 -22.55
C TRP A 86 4.68 -4.40 -23.94
N ALA A 87 4.43 -3.55 -24.96
CA ALA A 87 5.11 -3.65 -26.23
C ALA A 87 6.38 -2.78 -26.21
N ILE A 88 7.52 -3.38 -26.48
CA ILE A 88 8.78 -2.64 -26.54
C ILE A 88 8.75 -1.68 -27.74
N PRO A 89 9.07 -0.38 -27.56
CA PRO A 89 9.15 0.56 -28.67
C PRO A 89 10.07 0.03 -29.78
N GLY A 90 9.60 0.07 -31.03
CA GLY A 90 10.31 -0.46 -32.19
C GLY A 90 9.97 -1.91 -32.54
N THR A 91 9.16 -2.63 -31.75
CA THR A 91 8.70 -3.97 -32.11
C THR A 91 7.82 -3.91 -33.38
N PRO A 92 8.16 -4.66 -34.45
CA PRO A 92 7.39 -4.67 -35.69
C PRO A 92 5.92 -5.07 -35.45
N GLY A 93 4.99 -4.38 -36.08
CA GLY A 93 3.55 -4.67 -35.99
C GLY A 93 2.88 -4.19 -34.68
N MET A 94 3.64 -3.70 -33.69
CA MET A 94 3.11 -3.28 -32.40
C MET A 94 3.08 -1.76 -32.20
N MET A 95 3.25 -0.99 -33.26
CA MET A 95 3.15 0.47 -33.20
C MET A 95 1.77 0.89 -32.72
N HIS A 96 1.71 1.70 -31.67
CA HIS A 96 0.47 2.21 -31.11
C HIS A 96 0.65 3.59 -30.48
N ARG A 97 -0.45 4.29 -30.27
CA ARG A 97 -0.42 5.62 -29.68
C ARG A 97 -0.27 5.51 -28.16
N VAL A 98 0.70 6.26 -27.62
CA VAL A 98 0.90 6.46 -26.18
C VAL A 98 0.59 7.92 -25.85
N GLY A 99 -0.16 8.17 -24.78
CA GLY A 99 -0.53 9.50 -24.33
C GLY A 99 -1.63 9.48 -23.28
N GLY A 100 -1.92 10.64 -22.68
CA GLY A 100 -2.81 10.79 -21.53
C GLY A 100 -4.30 10.65 -21.82
N LEU A 101 -4.72 10.76 -23.08
CA LEU A 101 -6.15 10.66 -23.41
C LEU A 101 -6.63 9.20 -23.38
N GLU A 102 -7.85 8.98 -22.91
CA GLU A 102 -8.50 7.68 -22.90
C GLU A 102 -8.64 7.09 -24.30
N LYS A 103 -8.62 5.78 -24.36
CA LYS A 103 -8.59 5.02 -25.62
C LYS A 103 -9.49 3.79 -25.53
N THR A 104 -9.95 3.34 -26.69
CA THR A 104 -10.56 2.00 -26.83
C THR A 104 -9.52 0.89 -26.62
N PRO A 105 -9.94 -0.37 -26.49
CA PRO A 105 -9.01 -1.51 -26.43
C PRO A 105 -8.00 -1.55 -27.58
N GLU A 106 -8.36 -1.06 -28.75
CA GLU A 106 -7.54 -1.00 -29.97
C GLU A 106 -6.54 0.18 -29.94
N GLY A 107 -6.58 1.05 -28.93
CA GLY A 107 -5.67 2.19 -28.81
C GLY A 107 -6.12 3.44 -29.57
N VAL A 108 -7.38 3.52 -29.98
CA VAL A 108 -7.95 4.73 -30.62
C VAL A 108 -8.43 5.68 -29.53
N ILE A 109 -8.12 6.97 -29.63
CA ILE A 109 -8.63 7.99 -28.71
C ILE A 109 -10.15 7.97 -28.77
N SER A 110 -10.81 7.99 -27.62
CA SER A 110 -12.25 7.93 -27.51
C SER A 110 -12.76 8.95 -26.48
N SER A 111 -13.80 9.67 -26.84
CA SER A 111 -14.62 10.52 -25.97
C SER A 111 -16.02 9.92 -25.75
N ASP A 112 -16.19 8.65 -26.09
CA ASP A 112 -17.42 7.92 -25.87
C ASP A 112 -17.69 7.75 -24.37
N PRO A 113 -18.91 8.08 -23.86
CA PRO A 113 -19.21 8.03 -22.42
C PRO A 113 -19.12 6.62 -21.83
N GLN A 114 -19.53 5.59 -22.57
CA GLN A 114 -19.48 4.19 -22.11
C GLN A 114 -18.03 3.71 -22.04
N ASN A 115 -17.19 4.10 -23.00
CA ASN A 115 -15.75 3.82 -22.94
C ASN A 115 -15.10 4.51 -21.75
N HIS A 116 -15.50 5.75 -21.42
CA HIS A 116 -15.00 6.47 -20.25
C HIS A 116 -15.35 5.74 -18.95
N GLU A 117 -16.62 5.38 -18.75
CA GLU A 117 -17.07 4.63 -17.57
C GLU A 117 -16.31 3.30 -17.42
N MET A 118 -16.21 2.54 -18.50
CA MET A 118 -15.45 1.29 -18.54
C MET A 118 -13.97 1.50 -18.17
N MET A 119 -13.33 2.56 -18.67
CA MET A 119 -11.93 2.86 -18.40
C MET A 119 -11.70 3.31 -16.94
N VAL A 120 -12.63 4.07 -16.35
CA VAL A 120 -12.60 4.44 -14.92
C VAL A 120 -12.68 3.18 -14.05
N ALA A 121 -13.66 2.30 -14.31
CA ALA A 121 -13.82 1.03 -13.60
C ALA A 121 -12.58 0.14 -13.75
N ALA A 122 -12.03 0.05 -14.96
CA ALA A 122 -10.85 -0.77 -15.25
C ALA A 122 -9.59 -0.29 -14.50
N ARG A 123 -9.41 1.02 -14.33
CA ARG A 123 -8.30 1.57 -13.53
C ARG A 123 -8.45 1.25 -12.05
N ALA A 124 -9.68 1.38 -11.52
CA ALA A 124 -9.97 1.05 -10.13
C ALA A 124 -9.76 -0.45 -9.84
N GLU A 125 -10.30 -1.30 -10.71
CA GLU A 125 -10.18 -2.75 -10.60
C GLU A 125 -8.72 -3.21 -10.64
N LYS A 126 -7.89 -2.67 -11.52
CA LYS A 126 -6.47 -3.00 -11.59
C LYS A 126 -5.73 -2.74 -10.27
N VAL A 127 -5.99 -1.60 -9.64
CA VAL A 127 -5.38 -1.28 -8.35
C VAL A 127 -5.94 -2.18 -7.23
N ALA A 128 -7.26 -2.42 -7.22
CA ALA A 128 -7.88 -3.30 -6.25
C ALA A 128 -7.32 -4.73 -6.32
N ARG A 129 -7.10 -5.28 -7.52
CA ARG A 129 -6.51 -6.62 -7.71
C ARG A 129 -5.08 -6.75 -7.22
N ALA A 130 -4.33 -5.64 -7.09
CA ALA A 130 -3.01 -5.68 -6.49
C ALA A 130 -3.04 -6.21 -5.04
N ALA A 131 -4.18 -6.12 -4.33
CA ALA A 131 -4.38 -6.75 -3.02
C ALA A 131 -4.19 -8.29 -3.02
N ASN A 132 -4.27 -8.95 -4.18
CA ASN A 132 -4.03 -10.39 -4.29
C ASN A 132 -2.54 -10.76 -4.21
N TYR A 133 -1.65 -9.80 -4.35
CA TYR A 133 -0.20 -9.98 -4.50
C TYR A 133 0.60 -9.30 -3.39
N ILE A 134 -0.06 -8.67 -2.43
CA ILE A 134 0.57 -8.12 -1.23
C ILE A 134 0.39 -9.09 -0.05
N PRO A 135 1.31 -9.06 0.94
CA PRO A 135 1.19 -9.90 2.12
C PRO A 135 -0.03 -9.52 2.97
N GLU A 136 -0.47 -10.45 3.79
CA GLU A 136 -1.46 -10.18 4.83
C GLU A 136 -0.91 -9.23 5.89
N LEU A 137 -1.81 -8.47 6.52
CA LEU A 137 -1.49 -7.62 7.66
C LEU A 137 -1.11 -8.47 8.85
N GLU A 138 0.11 -8.30 9.34
CA GLU A 138 0.60 -8.98 10.52
C GLU A 138 0.29 -8.20 11.79
N VAL A 139 0.03 -8.94 12.87
CA VAL A 139 -0.14 -8.39 14.21
C VAL A 139 1.07 -8.76 15.07
N ILE A 140 1.70 -7.76 15.64
CA ILE A 140 2.81 -7.90 16.60
C ILE A 140 2.22 -7.96 18.01
N GLY A 141 2.28 -9.11 18.63
CA GLY A 141 1.65 -9.43 19.90
C GLY A 141 0.58 -10.49 19.74
N GLU A 142 -0.39 -10.51 20.68
CA GLU A 142 -1.53 -11.42 20.59
C GLU A 142 -2.39 -11.06 19.37
N LYS A 143 -2.96 -12.11 18.74
CA LYS A 143 -3.73 -11.95 17.50
C LYS A 143 -5.16 -11.42 17.75
N GLU A 144 -5.58 -11.34 19.02
CA GLU A 144 -6.86 -10.79 19.48
C GLU A 144 -6.67 -10.13 20.86
N GLY A 145 -7.54 -9.20 21.24
CA GLY A 145 -7.39 -8.57 22.55
C GLY A 145 -8.16 -7.28 22.75
N GLU A 146 -7.70 -6.48 23.72
CA GLU A 146 -8.38 -5.25 24.14
C GLU A 146 -8.12 -4.10 23.16
N VAL A 147 -6.84 -3.81 22.85
CA VAL A 147 -6.47 -2.66 22.05
C VAL A 147 -5.54 -3.06 20.91
N LEU A 148 -5.88 -2.65 19.69
CA LEU A 148 -5.00 -2.67 18.53
C LEU A 148 -4.48 -1.27 18.25
N VAL A 149 -3.18 -1.09 18.37
CA VAL A 149 -2.49 0.11 17.90
C VAL A 149 -2.26 -0.05 16.40
N VAL A 150 -2.65 0.94 15.62
CA VAL A 150 -2.48 0.95 14.16
C VAL A 150 -1.58 2.10 13.78
N GLY A 151 -0.60 1.83 12.92
CA GLY A 151 0.30 2.84 12.38
C GLY A 151 0.79 2.51 10.98
N TRP A 152 1.57 3.43 10.41
CA TRP A 152 2.20 3.26 9.10
C TRP A 152 3.43 4.17 8.98
N GLY A 153 4.29 3.89 8.01
CA GLY A 153 5.47 4.71 7.75
C GLY A 153 6.44 4.76 8.93
N GLY A 154 7.12 5.87 9.14
CA GLY A 154 8.14 6.05 10.20
C GLY A 154 7.62 6.04 11.64
N THR A 155 6.33 5.80 11.86
CA THR A 155 5.78 5.65 13.23
C THR A 155 6.17 4.31 13.87
N PHE A 156 6.64 3.33 13.11
CA PHE A 156 6.86 1.94 13.53
C PHE A 156 7.62 1.81 14.85
N GLY A 157 8.82 2.35 14.94
CA GLY A 157 9.71 2.16 16.11
C GLY A 157 9.10 2.65 17.41
N HIS A 158 8.42 3.80 17.38
CA HIS A 158 7.78 4.39 18.54
C HIS A 158 6.56 3.58 19.01
N LEU A 159 5.73 3.12 18.06
CA LEU A 159 4.57 2.29 18.35
C LEU A 159 4.99 0.90 18.83
N TYR A 160 5.98 0.29 18.19
CA TYR A 160 6.53 -1.01 18.58
C TYR A 160 7.04 -0.99 20.03
N THR A 161 7.84 0.03 20.40
CA THR A 161 8.38 0.16 21.75
C THR A 161 7.26 0.32 22.78
N ALA A 162 6.30 1.22 22.52
CA ALA A 162 5.17 1.42 23.43
C ALA A 162 4.35 0.14 23.63
N VAL A 163 4.07 -0.59 22.55
CA VAL A 163 3.32 -1.86 22.64
C VAL A 163 4.10 -2.91 23.40
N LYS A 164 5.42 -3.02 23.21
CA LYS A 164 6.27 -3.93 23.99
C LYS A 164 6.27 -3.59 25.49
N GLU A 165 6.24 -2.32 25.85
CA GLU A 165 6.13 -1.91 27.25
C GLU A 165 4.78 -2.30 27.87
N PHE A 166 3.67 -2.18 27.12
CA PHE A 166 2.37 -2.65 27.58
C PHE A 166 2.34 -4.18 27.76
N GLN A 167 2.90 -4.92 26.82
CA GLN A 167 2.99 -6.39 26.92
C GLN A 167 3.81 -6.84 28.11
N ALA A 168 4.93 -6.15 28.41
CA ALA A 168 5.75 -6.41 29.60
C ALA A 168 4.98 -6.16 30.92
N GLN A 169 3.96 -5.27 30.89
CA GLN A 169 3.07 -5.01 32.01
C GLN A 169 1.87 -5.99 32.06
N GLY A 170 1.79 -6.97 31.18
CA GLY A 170 0.68 -7.93 31.10
C GLY A 170 -0.60 -7.35 30.49
N LYS A 171 -0.54 -6.19 29.81
CA LYS A 171 -1.69 -5.56 29.16
C LYS A 171 -1.92 -6.12 27.76
N SER A 172 -3.18 -6.33 27.41
CA SER A 172 -3.58 -6.83 26.09
C SER A 172 -3.59 -5.72 25.05
N VAL A 173 -2.39 -5.38 24.56
CA VAL A 173 -2.15 -4.36 23.53
C VAL A 173 -1.28 -4.97 22.45
N SER A 174 -1.70 -4.85 21.19
CA SER A 174 -0.99 -5.35 20.01
C SER A 174 -0.83 -4.26 18.96
N LEU A 175 0.08 -4.46 18.01
CA LEU A 175 0.39 -3.52 16.93
C LEU A 175 0.07 -4.14 15.57
N ALA A 176 -0.66 -3.43 14.72
CA ALA A 176 -0.75 -3.65 13.29
C ALA A 176 -0.12 -2.46 12.55
N HIS A 177 0.95 -2.70 11.81
CA HIS A 177 1.65 -1.65 11.07
C HIS A 177 1.52 -1.87 9.58
N PHE A 178 1.08 -0.83 8.85
CA PHE A 178 0.78 -0.93 7.43
C PHE A 178 1.95 -0.47 6.57
N ASP A 179 2.41 -1.36 5.70
CA ASP A 179 3.35 -1.07 4.63
C ASP A 179 2.62 -0.79 3.29
N TYR A 180 1.42 -1.34 3.15
CA TYR A 180 0.55 -1.16 1.98
C TYR A 180 -0.67 -0.32 2.40
N ILE A 181 -0.71 0.89 1.88
CA ILE A 181 -1.73 1.88 2.23
C ILE A 181 -2.95 1.78 1.30
N ASN A 182 -2.71 1.60 0.00
CA ASN A 182 -3.74 1.36 -1.00
C ASN A 182 -3.21 0.46 -2.13
N PRO A 183 -3.82 -0.71 -2.38
CA PRO A 183 -4.92 -1.29 -1.62
C PRO A 183 -4.47 -1.76 -0.24
N LEU A 184 -5.43 -1.89 0.68
CA LEU A 184 -5.20 -2.49 1.99
C LEU A 184 -5.01 -4.02 1.87
N PRO A 185 -4.25 -4.66 2.79
CA PRO A 185 -4.21 -6.11 2.92
C PRO A 185 -5.62 -6.70 3.11
N LYS A 186 -5.89 -7.84 2.47
CA LYS A 186 -7.23 -8.45 2.42
C LYS A 186 -7.80 -8.82 3.79
N ASN A 187 -6.93 -9.20 4.70
CA ASN A 187 -7.32 -9.62 6.06
C ASN A 187 -7.51 -8.44 7.03
N THR A 188 -7.44 -7.18 6.56
CA THR A 188 -7.53 -5.98 7.44
C THR A 188 -8.78 -6.00 8.31
N ALA A 189 -9.97 -6.26 7.73
CA ALA A 189 -11.22 -6.32 8.48
C ALA A 189 -11.25 -7.48 9.48
N GLU A 190 -10.70 -8.64 9.12
CA GLU A 190 -10.57 -9.80 10.01
C GLU A 190 -9.68 -9.47 11.21
N VAL A 191 -8.53 -8.86 10.99
CA VAL A 191 -7.63 -8.43 12.07
C VAL A 191 -8.34 -7.44 12.99
N PHE A 192 -9.00 -6.43 12.44
CA PHE A 192 -9.68 -5.41 13.23
C PHE A 192 -10.82 -5.98 14.08
N SER A 193 -11.54 -6.98 13.57
CA SER A 193 -12.66 -7.62 14.29
C SER A 193 -12.25 -8.40 15.54
N LYS A 194 -10.96 -8.71 15.69
CA LYS A 194 -10.41 -9.46 16.83
C LYS A 194 -10.06 -8.58 18.04
N PHE A 195 -10.20 -7.25 17.89
CA PHE A 195 -9.88 -6.31 18.96
C PHE A 195 -11.09 -5.45 19.34
N LYS A 196 -11.21 -5.16 20.63
CA LYS A 196 -12.34 -4.37 21.14
C LYS A 196 -12.21 -2.89 20.81
N LYS A 197 -10.98 -2.37 20.75
CA LYS A 197 -10.68 -0.97 20.49
C LYS A 197 -9.52 -0.88 19.49
N ILE A 198 -9.62 0.07 18.57
CA ILE A 198 -8.60 0.36 17.57
C ILE A 198 -8.17 1.83 17.77
N ILE A 199 -6.86 2.07 17.86
CA ILE A 199 -6.30 3.42 17.87
C ILE A 199 -5.34 3.61 16.72
N VAL A 200 -5.60 4.58 15.85
CA VAL A 200 -4.75 4.92 14.71
C VAL A 200 -3.83 6.08 15.11
N CYS A 201 -2.53 5.85 15.00
CA CYS A 201 -1.49 6.79 15.40
C CYS A 201 -0.78 7.35 14.16
N GLU A 202 -0.91 8.65 13.92
CA GLU A 202 -0.42 9.30 12.70
C GLU A 202 0.30 10.62 12.96
N LEU A 203 1.36 10.88 12.19
CA LEU A 203 2.07 12.17 12.19
C LEU A 203 1.41 13.20 11.23
N ASN A 204 0.09 13.16 11.17
CA ASN A 204 -0.76 14.04 10.38
C ASN A 204 -2.11 14.23 11.08
N SER A 205 -3.08 14.86 10.43
CA SER A 205 -4.42 15.15 10.99
C SER A 205 -5.44 14.01 10.88
N GLY A 206 -5.00 12.74 10.73
CA GLY A 206 -5.88 11.58 10.69
C GLY A 206 -6.27 11.13 9.28
N GLN A 207 -5.38 11.27 8.31
CA GLN A 207 -5.64 10.90 6.91
C GLN A 207 -5.87 9.42 6.74
N PHE A 208 -5.05 8.57 7.38
CA PHE A 208 -5.21 7.13 7.29
C PHE A 208 -6.43 6.63 8.06
N ALA A 209 -6.71 7.21 9.24
CA ALA A 209 -7.93 6.93 9.97
C ALA A 209 -9.20 7.29 9.17
N ALA A 210 -9.16 8.39 8.41
CA ALA A 210 -10.26 8.75 7.51
C ALA A 210 -10.42 7.74 6.36
N TYR A 211 -9.31 7.29 5.79
CA TYR A 211 -9.30 6.26 4.75
C TYR A 211 -9.81 4.91 5.28
N LEU A 212 -9.38 4.49 6.48
CA LEU A 212 -9.87 3.27 7.11
C LEU A 212 -11.37 3.33 7.39
N ARG A 213 -11.91 4.49 7.80
CA ARG A 213 -13.36 4.68 7.98
C ARG A 213 -14.14 4.56 6.66
N ASP A 214 -13.57 5.02 5.56
CA ASP A 214 -14.17 4.84 4.23
C ASP A 214 -14.21 3.36 3.81
N LYS A 215 -13.10 2.64 4.02
CA LYS A 215 -12.97 1.24 3.60
C LYS A 215 -13.63 0.24 4.55
N HIS A 216 -13.64 0.53 5.83
CA HIS A 216 -14.15 -0.34 6.89
C HIS A 216 -15.00 0.45 7.89
N PRO A 217 -16.18 1.00 7.47
CA PRO A 217 -17.02 1.89 8.28
C PRO A 217 -17.65 1.20 9.51
N GLN A 218 -17.61 -0.12 9.57
CA GLN A 218 -18.15 -0.91 10.70
C GLN A 218 -17.31 -0.82 11.97
N PHE A 219 -16.06 -0.30 11.91
CA PHE A 219 -15.18 -0.17 13.07
C PHE A 219 -15.14 1.26 13.60
N HIS A 220 -14.99 1.39 14.92
CA HIS A 220 -14.72 2.67 15.55
C HIS A 220 -13.21 2.88 15.72
N TYR A 221 -12.71 4.05 15.32
CA TYR A 221 -11.29 4.38 15.38
C TYR A 221 -11.02 5.53 16.35
N HIS A 222 -10.36 5.23 17.47
CA HIS A 222 -9.68 6.24 18.26
C HIS A 222 -8.48 6.78 17.47
N GLN A 223 -8.03 7.99 17.76
CA GLN A 223 -6.92 8.60 17.01
C GLN A 223 -5.92 9.25 17.95
N LEU A 224 -4.63 9.08 17.64
CA LEU A 224 -3.53 9.89 18.14
C LEU A 224 -2.89 10.59 16.96
N ASN A 225 -3.15 11.90 16.81
CA ASN A 225 -2.64 12.71 15.71
C ASN A 225 -1.61 13.72 16.23
N LYS A 226 -0.46 13.82 15.56
CA LYS A 226 0.60 14.78 15.89
C LYS A 226 1.07 15.50 14.64
N VAL A 227 0.86 16.82 14.57
CA VAL A 227 1.22 17.65 13.42
C VAL A 227 2.23 18.71 13.87
N GLN A 228 3.46 18.26 14.18
CA GLN A 228 4.49 19.14 14.78
C GLN A 228 5.84 19.05 14.04
N GLY A 229 5.93 18.28 12.94
CA GLY A 229 7.21 18.02 12.27
C GLY A 229 8.20 17.23 13.14
N GLN A 230 7.72 16.52 14.15
CA GLN A 230 8.50 15.69 15.06
C GLN A 230 7.84 14.32 15.20
N PRO A 231 8.62 13.23 15.37
CA PRO A 231 8.09 11.91 15.62
C PRO A 231 7.34 11.84 16.97
N PHE A 232 6.61 10.77 17.18
CA PHE A 232 6.09 10.43 18.50
C PHE A 232 7.25 10.17 19.46
N ILE A 233 7.03 10.44 20.75
CA ILE A 233 7.80 9.78 21.81
C ILE A 233 6.95 8.63 22.35
N VAL A 234 7.58 7.61 22.92
CA VAL A 234 6.89 6.42 23.46
C VAL A 234 5.79 6.81 24.44
N LYS A 235 6.03 7.83 25.26
CA LYS A 235 5.05 8.35 26.21
C LYS A 235 3.77 8.88 25.56
N ASP A 236 3.85 9.55 24.40
CA ASP A 236 2.66 10.05 23.69
C ASP A 236 1.70 8.88 23.39
N VAL A 237 2.26 7.77 22.91
CA VAL A 237 1.52 6.58 22.56
C VAL A 237 0.95 5.89 23.80
N MET A 238 1.78 5.75 24.85
CA MET A 238 1.34 5.11 26.09
C MET A 238 0.21 5.88 26.76
N ASP A 239 0.29 7.21 26.83
CA ASP A 239 -0.77 8.05 27.41
C ASP A 239 -2.07 7.92 26.60
N ALA A 240 -2.00 7.96 25.28
CA ALA A 240 -3.17 7.80 24.42
C ALA A 240 -3.85 6.41 24.56
N VAL A 241 -3.07 5.33 24.62
CA VAL A 241 -3.58 3.99 24.82
C VAL A 241 -4.16 3.80 26.23
N ASN A 242 -3.53 4.33 27.27
CA ASN A 242 -4.05 4.28 28.65
C ASN A 242 -5.40 4.99 28.78
N ASN A 243 -5.64 6.06 28.03
CA ASN A 243 -6.91 6.80 28.06
C ASN A 243 -8.09 6.00 27.48
N ILE A 244 -7.81 4.95 26.73
CA ILE A 244 -8.84 4.11 26.11
C ILE A 244 -8.87 2.67 26.68
N LEU A 245 -7.84 2.24 27.43
CA LEU A 245 -7.86 0.94 28.14
C LEU A 245 -8.94 0.95 29.21
#